data_08235cae8ef5e8ce3a46709803284e36
#
_entry.id   08235cae8ef5e8ce3a46709803284e36
#
_cell.length_a   1.000
_cell.length_b   1.000
_cell.length_c   1.000
_cell.angle_alpha   90.00
_cell.angle_beta   90.00
_cell.angle_gamma   90.00
#
_symmetry.space_group_name_H-M   'P 1'
#
loop_
_entity.id
_entity.type
_entity.pdbx_description
1 polymer ?
#
loop_
_entity_poly.entity_id
_entity_poly.type
_entity_poly.pdbx_seq_one_letter_code
_entity_poly.pdbx_strand_id
1 'polypeptide(L)'
;MAEFFHDIIECLAAALDAKDPYTSGHSTRVGNMAYDIACKMNLKDEECENIHIAGHLHDIGKIGISEHVLNKKGKLSSNEWAQIKLHPEIGYNILKKSDKLTKIALMVLYHHERWDGNGYPQKLKEKDIPLG
;
A
#
# COMPACT_ATOMS: atom_id res chain seq x y z
N MET A 1 -0.61 23.43 5.69
CA MET A 1 0.50 22.44 5.50
C MET A 1 -0.01 21.00 5.52
N ALA A 2 -0.78 20.57 6.52
CA ALA A 2 -1.32 19.21 6.57
C ALA A 2 -2.27 18.92 5.39
N GLU A 3 -3.18 19.84 5.05
CA GLU A 3 -4.07 19.70 3.89
C GLU A 3 -3.29 19.59 2.59
N PHE A 4 -2.29 20.42 2.36
CA PHE A 4 -1.47 20.37 1.15
C PHE A 4 -0.69 19.05 1.01
N PHE A 5 -0.23 18.48 2.13
CA PHE A 5 0.43 17.19 2.14
C PHE A 5 -0.55 16.05 1.76
N HIS A 6 -1.76 16.13 2.28
CA HIS A 6 -2.83 15.18 1.95
C HIS A 6 -3.21 15.24 0.47
N ASP A 7 -3.36 16.45 -0.08
CA ASP A 7 -3.63 16.68 -1.50
C ASP A 7 -2.56 16.05 -2.41
N ILE A 8 -1.27 16.17 -2.02
CA ILE A 8 -0.17 15.53 -2.75
C ILE A 8 -0.30 14.01 -2.74
N ILE A 9 -0.64 13.42 -1.59
CA ILE A 9 -0.83 11.98 -1.47
C ILE A 9 -1.99 11.50 -2.34
N GLU A 10 -3.10 12.21 -2.34
CA GLU A 10 -4.24 11.89 -3.21
C GLU A 10 -3.89 11.99 -4.69
N CYS A 11 -3.12 13.01 -5.09
CA CYS A 11 -2.63 13.13 -6.46
C CYS A 11 -1.71 11.97 -6.86
N LEU A 12 -0.83 11.53 -5.96
CA LEU A 12 0.04 10.38 -6.20
C LEU A 12 -0.79 9.08 -6.33
N ALA A 13 -1.77 8.88 -5.47
CA ALA A 13 -2.68 7.74 -5.55
C ALA A 13 -3.49 7.76 -6.86
N ALA A 14 -3.99 8.92 -7.27
CA ALA A 14 -4.71 9.08 -8.53
C ALA A 14 -3.81 8.82 -9.76
N ALA A 15 -2.55 9.26 -9.72
CA ALA A 15 -1.59 9.00 -10.79
C ALA A 15 -1.28 7.49 -10.92
N LEU A 16 -1.19 6.80 -9.78
CA LEU A 16 -1.01 5.36 -9.75
C LEU A 16 -2.23 4.62 -10.28
N ASP A 17 -3.43 5.02 -9.86
CA ASP A 17 -4.69 4.46 -10.35
C ASP A 17 -4.86 4.65 -11.87
N ALA A 18 -4.31 5.72 -12.45
CA ALA A 18 -4.28 5.94 -13.89
C ALA A 18 -3.41 4.92 -14.63
N LYS A 19 -2.38 4.38 -13.98
CA LYS A 19 -1.54 3.30 -14.53
C LYS A 19 -2.23 1.94 -14.48
N ASP A 20 -3.04 1.69 -13.46
CA ASP A 20 -3.77 0.45 -13.27
C ASP A 20 -5.29 0.70 -13.40
N PRO A 21 -5.88 0.46 -14.60
CA PRO A 21 -7.28 0.79 -14.86
C PRO A 21 -8.28 0.01 -14.00
N TYR A 22 -7.85 -1.09 -13.37
CA TYR A 22 -8.71 -1.89 -12.50
C TYR A 22 -8.84 -1.32 -11.07
N THR A 23 -8.02 -0.32 -10.72
CA THR A 23 -7.93 0.23 -9.35
C THR A 23 -8.34 1.69 -9.24
N SER A 24 -9.05 2.24 -10.22
CA SER A 24 -9.53 3.64 -10.16
C SER A 24 -10.31 3.93 -8.87
N GLY A 25 -9.82 4.89 -8.07
CA GLY A 25 -10.38 5.26 -6.77
C GLY A 25 -10.24 4.19 -5.68
N HIS A 26 -9.58 3.08 -5.95
CA HIS A 26 -9.37 2.01 -4.97
C HIS A 26 -8.51 2.48 -3.80
N SER A 27 -7.39 3.14 -4.07
CA SER A 27 -6.46 3.62 -3.04
C SER A 27 -7.13 4.60 -2.07
N THR A 28 -7.96 5.50 -2.58
CA THR A 28 -8.74 6.42 -1.75
C THR A 28 -9.74 5.68 -0.86
N ARG A 29 -10.47 4.72 -1.41
CA ARG A 29 -11.43 3.92 -0.63
C ARG A 29 -10.74 3.10 0.46
N VAL A 30 -9.59 2.49 0.15
CA VAL A 30 -8.80 1.72 1.13
C VAL A 30 -8.30 2.64 2.24
N GLY A 31 -7.72 3.80 1.91
CA GLY A 31 -7.24 4.77 2.89
C GLY A 31 -8.35 5.21 3.85
N ASN A 32 -9.50 5.59 3.33
CA ASN A 32 -10.64 6.05 4.15
C ASN A 32 -11.19 4.93 5.03
N MET A 33 -11.34 3.72 4.49
CA MET A 33 -11.82 2.57 5.26
C MET A 33 -10.84 2.18 6.37
N ALA A 34 -9.54 2.17 6.08
CA ALA A 34 -8.51 1.85 7.06
C ALA A 34 -8.49 2.89 8.20
N TYR A 35 -8.63 4.17 7.86
CA TYR A 35 -8.77 5.25 8.84
C TYR A 35 -9.98 5.05 9.76
N ASP A 36 -11.16 4.78 9.19
CA ASP A 36 -12.38 4.56 9.97
C ASP A 36 -12.25 3.37 10.93
N ILE A 37 -11.62 2.29 10.48
CA ILE A 37 -11.34 1.11 11.31
C ILE A 37 -10.39 1.48 12.45
N ALA A 38 -9.28 2.16 12.14
CA ALA A 38 -8.30 2.58 13.13
C ALA A 38 -8.91 3.47 14.23
N CYS A 39 -9.75 4.44 13.83
CA CYS A 39 -10.48 5.29 14.77
C CYS A 39 -11.44 4.49 15.67
N LYS A 40 -12.16 3.53 15.10
CA LYS A 40 -13.05 2.64 15.88
C LYS A 40 -12.31 1.69 16.80
N MET A 41 -11.05 1.38 16.51
CA MET A 41 -10.17 0.64 17.40
C MET A 41 -9.58 1.50 18.52
N ASN A 42 -9.93 2.78 18.59
CA ASN A 42 -9.41 3.76 19.55
C ASN A 42 -7.87 3.91 19.49
N LEU A 43 -7.29 3.82 18.30
CA LEU A 43 -5.89 4.14 18.11
C LEU A 43 -5.67 5.65 18.26
N LYS A 44 -4.43 6.05 18.53
CA LYS A 44 -4.07 7.48 18.62
C LYS A 44 -4.23 8.16 17.26
N ASP A 45 -4.54 9.45 17.26
CA ASP A 45 -4.73 10.23 16.03
C ASP A 45 -3.56 10.09 15.04
N GLU A 46 -2.31 10.12 15.55
CA GLU A 46 -1.11 9.91 14.72
C GLU A 46 -1.11 8.53 14.03
N GLU A 47 -1.55 7.49 14.74
CA GLU A 47 -1.62 6.14 14.19
C GLU A 47 -2.73 6.03 13.14
N CYS A 48 -3.89 6.63 13.40
CA CYS A 48 -4.99 6.70 12.44
C CYS A 48 -4.56 7.40 11.14
N GLU A 49 -3.86 8.54 11.26
CA GLU A 49 -3.34 9.28 10.11
C GLU A 49 -2.28 8.48 9.33
N ASN A 50 -1.35 7.82 10.02
CA ASN A 50 -0.35 6.98 9.36
C ASN A 50 -0.99 5.82 8.59
N ILE A 51 -2.01 5.18 9.16
CA ILE A 51 -2.77 4.11 8.53
C ILE A 51 -3.55 4.65 7.31
N HIS A 52 -4.15 5.85 7.43
CA HIS A 52 -4.83 6.52 6.32
C HIS A 52 -3.89 6.73 5.13
N ILE A 53 -2.73 7.34 5.39
CA ILE A 53 -1.70 7.60 4.36
C ILE A 53 -1.18 6.28 3.77
N ALA A 54 -0.92 5.28 4.60
CA ALA A 54 -0.49 3.96 4.13
C ALA A 54 -1.52 3.32 3.20
N GLY A 55 -2.81 3.44 3.51
CA GLY A 55 -3.90 2.97 2.67
C GLY A 55 -3.93 3.64 1.29
N HIS A 56 -3.68 4.95 1.22
CA HIS A 56 -3.56 5.67 -0.06
C HIS A 56 -2.34 5.22 -0.87
N LEU A 57 -1.24 4.87 -0.22
CA LEU A 57 0.06 4.60 -0.85
C LEU A 57 0.42 3.10 -0.92
N HIS A 58 -0.47 2.20 -0.45
CA HIS A 58 -0.13 0.77 -0.34
C HIS A 58 0.33 0.15 -1.67
N ASP A 59 -0.24 0.58 -2.76
CA ASP A 59 0.04 0.11 -4.11
C ASP A 59 1.07 0.96 -4.89
N ILE A 60 1.74 1.94 -4.24
CA ILE A 60 2.66 2.86 -4.94
C ILE A 60 3.78 2.10 -5.67
N GLY A 61 4.17 0.95 -5.18
CA GLY A 61 5.18 0.09 -5.80
C GLY A 61 4.78 -0.47 -7.17
N LYS A 62 3.50 -0.44 -7.52
CA LYS A 62 3.03 -0.84 -8.87
C LYS A 62 3.60 0.05 -9.99
N ILE A 63 4.09 1.24 -9.67
CA ILE A 63 4.81 2.08 -10.63
C ILE A 63 6.05 1.38 -11.20
N GLY A 64 6.65 0.47 -10.46
CA GLY A 64 7.78 -0.36 -10.88
C GLY A 64 7.42 -1.66 -11.59
N ILE A 65 6.13 -1.94 -11.78
CA ILE A 65 5.65 -3.13 -12.47
C ILE A 65 5.32 -2.77 -13.92
N SER A 66 5.68 -3.65 -14.87
CA SER A 66 5.43 -3.39 -16.29
C SER A 66 3.93 -3.33 -16.59
N GLU A 67 3.54 -2.41 -17.48
CA GLU A 67 2.14 -2.29 -17.92
C GLU A 67 1.63 -3.55 -18.61
N HIS A 68 2.51 -4.28 -19.30
CA HIS A 68 2.18 -5.55 -19.93
C HIS A 68 1.66 -6.57 -18.91
N VAL A 69 2.25 -6.62 -17.72
CA VAL A 69 1.83 -7.51 -16.64
C VAL A 69 0.58 -6.98 -15.94
N LEU A 70 0.55 -5.68 -15.59
CA LEU A 70 -0.58 -5.06 -14.89
C LEU A 70 -1.87 -5.10 -15.72
N ASN A 71 -1.77 -4.89 -17.04
CA ASN A 71 -2.92 -4.77 -17.94
C ASN A 71 -3.24 -6.08 -18.68
N LYS A 72 -2.56 -7.18 -18.34
CA LYS A 72 -2.79 -8.46 -18.99
C LYS A 72 -4.22 -8.93 -18.80
N LYS A 73 -4.88 -9.22 -19.93
CA LYS A 73 -6.19 -9.88 -19.95
C LYS A 73 -6.00 -11.39 -19.87
N GLY A 74 -6.56 -12.02 -18.84
CA GLY A 74 -6.47 -13.45 -18.60
C GLY A 74 -5.54 -13.83 -17.45
N LYS A 75 -5.15 -15.09 -17.38
CA LYS A 75 -4.34 -15.62 -16.28
C LYS A 75 -2.88 -15.16 -16.40
N LEU A 76 -2.32 -14.76 -15.27
CA LEU A 76 -0.89 -14.46 -15.13
C LEU A 76 -0.08 -15.76 -15.06
N SER A 77 1.08 -15.78 -15.71
CA SER A 77 2.08 -16.83 -15.50
C SER A 77 2.69 -16.72 -14.10
N SER A 78 3.39 -17.77 -13.66
CA SER A 78 4.09 -17.76 -12.37
C SER A 78 5.14 -16.63 -12.29
N ASN A 79 5.85 -16.34 -13.39
CA ASN A 79 6.82 -15.25 -13.45
C ASN A 79 6.15 -13.87 -13.40
N GLU A 80 5.03 -13.68 -14.10
CA GLU A 80 4.27 -12.43 -14.06
C GLU A 80 3.69 -12.18 -12.67
N TRP A 81 3.17 -13.23 -12.04
CA TRP A 81 2.68 -13.14 -10.67
C TRP A 81 3.79 -12.80 -9.67
N ALA A 82 4.98 -13.39 -9.85
CA ALA A 82 6.16 -13.05 -9.05
C ALA A 82 6.55 -11.57 -9.20
N GLN A 83 6.43 -10.98 -10.38
CA GLN A 83 6.66 -9.54 -10.60
C GLN A 83 5.65 -8.68 -9.83
N ILE A 84 4.36 -9.01 -9.88
CA ILE A 84 3.33 -8.27 -9.12
C ILE A 84 3.61 -8.31 -7.63
N LYS A 85 4.04 -9.44 -7.09
CA LYS A 85 4.38 -9.59 -5.68
C LYS A 85 5.56 -8.72 -5.21
N LEU A 86 6.29 -8.10 -6.10
CA LEU A 86 7.38 -7.17 -5.74
C LEU A 86 6.89 -5.77 -5.36
N HIS A 87 5.64 -5.40 -5.68
CA HIS A 87 5.18 -4.04 -5.45
C HIS A 87 5.25 -3.57 -3.98
N PRO A 88 5.03 -4.41 -2.94
CA PRO A 88 5.21 -3.97 -1.56
C PRO A 88 6.66 -3.58 -1.25
N GLU A 89 7.64 -4.33 -1.73
CA GLU A 89 9.06 -4.01 -1.55
C GLU A 89 9.48 -2.77 -2.33
N ILE A 90 8.98 -2.62 -3.56
CA ILE A 90 9.21 -1.42 -4.37
C ILE A 90 8.63 -0.20 -3.67
N GLY A 91 7.39 -0.29 -3.19
CA GLY A 91 6.74 0.77 -2.42
C GLY A 91 7.50 1.15 -1.16
N TYR A 92 7.92 0.16 -0.39
CA TYR A 92 8.78 0.38 0.77
C TYR A 92 10.07 1.13 0.40
N ASN A 93 10.75 0.71 -0.66
CA ASN A 93 12.00 1.34 -1.11
C ASN A 93 11.81 2.77 -1.59
N ILE A 94 10.65 3.12 -2.12
CA ILE A 94 10.29 4.49 -2.50
C ILE A 94 10.09 5.34 -1.24
N LEU A 95 9.27 4.86 -0.31
CA LEU A 95 8.82 5.65 0.85
C LEU A 95 9.92 5.80 1.92
N LYS A 96 10.76 4.78 2.12
CA LYS A 96 11.84 4.83 3.12
C LYS A 96 12.93 5.87 2.83
N LYS A 97 12.91 6.53 1.68
CA LYS A 97 13.81 7.65 1.36
C LYS A 97 13.57 8.87 2.27
N SER A 98 12.40 8.94 2.89
CA SER A 98 12.08 9.93 3.90
C SER A 98 11.94 9.26 5.26
N ASP A 99 12.74 9.69 6.23
CA ASP A 99 12.67 9.18 7.61
C ASP A 99 11.29 9.39 8.23
N LYS A 100 10.59 10.46 7.82
CA LYS A 100 9.23 10.76 8.27
C LYS A 100 8.19 9.73 7.81
N LEU A 101 8.48 9.02 6.73
CA LEU A 101 7.58 8.00 6.15
C LEU A 101 7.94 6.57 6.56
N THR A 102 8.91 6.38 7.47
CA THR A 102 9.39 5.03 7.83
C THR A 102 8.27 4.11 8.34
N LYS A 103 7.39 4.61 9.21
CA LYS A 103 6.25 3.83 9.73
C LYS A 103 5.29 3.45 8.59
N ILE A 104 4.97 4.39 7.72
CA ILE A 104 4.11 4.19 6.56
C ILE A 104 4.74 3.20 5.58
N ALA A 105 6.04 3.33 5.33
CA ALA A 105 6.79 2.41 4.47
C ALA A 105 6.71 0.95 4.96
N LEU A 106 6.79 0.72 6.26
CA LEU A 106 6.64 -0.61 6.85
C LEU A 106 5.21 -1.16 6.68
N MET A 107 4.19 -0.34 6.85
CA MET A 107 2.80 -0.74 6.58
C MET A 107 2.62 -1.14 5.11
N VAL A 108 3.19 -0.36 4.19
CA VAL A 108 3.18 -0.68 2.75
C VAL A 108 3.94 -1.95 2.44
N LEU A 109 5.08 -2.20 3.09
CA LEU A 109 5.84 -3.44 2.90
C LEU A 109 5.04 -4.69 3.26
N TYR A 110 4.25 -4.62 4.33
CA TYR A 110 3.61 -5.78 4.93
C TYR A 110 2.10 -5.89 4.66
N HIS A 111 1.51 -5.04 3.81
CA HIS A 111 0.06 -5.04 3.58
C HIS A 111 -0.49 -6.32 2.92
N HIS A 112 0.36 -7.15 2.34
CA HIS A 112 0.01 -8.47 1.82
C HIS A 112 0.43 -9.62 2.74
N GLU A 113 0.96 -9.34 3.92
CA GLU A 113 1.16 -10.38 4.91
C GLU A 113 -0.19 -10.89 5.44
N ARG A 114 -0.22 -12.13 5.85
CA ARG A 114 -1.43 -12.80 6.33
C ARG A 114 -1.24 -13.32 7.74
N TRP A 115 -2.29 -13.24 8.51
CA TRP A 115 -2.29 -13.76 9.89
C TRP A 115 -1.80 -15.20 9.98
N ASP A 116 -2.15 -16.04 8.99
CA ASP A 116 -1.75 -17.44 8.91
C ASP A 116 -0.30 -17.68 8.44
N GLY A 117 0.47 -16.63 8.11
CA GLY A 117 1.84 -16.73 7.61
C GLY A 117 1.97 -17.11 6.13
N ASN A 118 0.87 -17.18 5.37
CA ASN A 118 0.87 -17.52 3.95
C ASN A 118 0.88 -16.29 3.03
N GLY A 119 1.15 -15.12 3.58
CA GLY A 119 1.30 -13.87 2.83
C GLY A 119 2.69 -13.69 2.23
N TYR A 120 2.98 -12.45 1.85
CA TYR A 120 4.27 -12.02 1.32
C TYR A 120 4.55 -10.56 1.70
N PRO A 121 5.79 -10.06 1.66
CA PRO A 121 7.01 -10.68 1.12
C PRO A 121 7.76 -11.60 2.09
N GLN A 122 7.56 -11.48 3.40
CA GLN A 122 8.39 -12.17 4.40
C GLN A 122 7.70 -13.34 5.11
N LYS A 123 6.44 -13.59 4.82
CA LYS A 123 5.63 -14.63 5.47
C LYS A 123 5.57 -14.46 6.99
N LEU A 124 5.42 -13.21 7.42
CA LEU A 124 5.18 -12.89 8.82
C LEU A 124 3.87 -13.51 9.28
N LYS A 125 3.80 -13.86 10.55
CA LYS A 125 2.63 -14.53 11.12
C LYS A 125 2.16 -13.84 12.39
N GLU A 126 0.84 -13.78 12.54
CA GLU A 126 0.21 -13.29 13.76
C GLU A 126 0.73 -11.90 14.17
N LYS A 127 1.20 -11.77 15.42
CA LYS A 127 1.66 -10.50 16.01
C LYS A 127 3.00 -10.00 15.46
N ASP A 128 3.70 -10.78 14.65
CA ASP A 128 4.90 -10.33 13.96
C ASP A 128 4.56 -9.35 12.82
N ILE A 129 3.30 -9.35 12.37
CA ILE A 129 2.80 -8.39 11.37
C ILE A 129 2.53 -7.05 12.09
N PRO A 130 3.16 -5.94 11.65
CA PRO A 130 2.86 -4.62 12.20
C PRO A 130 1.38 -4.26 12.04
N LEU A 131 0.85 -3.52 13.02
CA LEU A 131 -0.50 -2.96 12.93
C LEU A 131 -0.52 -1.83 11.91
N GLY A 132 -1.46 -1.88 10.97
CA GLY A 132 -1.65 -0.85 9.96
C GLY A 132 -2.02 -1.40 8.60
#